data_1ab74491c91d97167762ece0a0ded958
#
_entry.id   1ab74491c91d97167762ece0a0ded958
#
_cell.length_a   1.000
_cell.length_b   1.000
_cell.length_c   1.000
_cell.angle_alpha   90.00
_cell.angle_beta   90.00
_cell.angle_gamma   90.00
#
_symmetry.space_group_name_H-M   'P 1'
#
loop_
_entity.id
_entity.type
_entity.pdbx_description
1 polymer ?
#
loop_
_entity_poly.entity_id
_entity_poly.type
_entity_poly.pdbx_seq_one_letter_code
_entity_poly.pdbx_strand_id
1 'polypeptide(L)'
;FKSKNFILMNNQITRRNLLKLLGVSGVTLPLSGISKDLEINSIPLKQPGEPIKLSSNENPYGPSEKVRKAIIDAFDEACRYPYARVTELEKMIAQREGVDPSMVLVTGGSNEGLRATGRLFGIEKKEIIACKPTYLALMTYAEEFDCKINWVPLDDNLRYDLNEISRRTSKNTSMVFICNPNNPTGTMLKANDLENFCTA
;
A
#
# COMPACT_ATOMS: atom_id res chain seq x y z
N PHE A 1 -29.86 -3.72 -33.62
CA PHE A 1 -28.73 -3.20 -32.89
C PHE A 1 -27.45 -3.86 -33.42
N LYS A 2 -26.58 -3.05 -34.09
CA LYS A 2 -25.40 -3.53 -34.79
C LYS A 2 -24.26 -3.80 -33.83
N SER A 3 -23.79 -5.06 -33.76
CA SER A 3 -22.54 -5.45 -33.10
C SER A 3 -21.35 -4.93 -33.92
N LYS A 4 -20.47 -4.15 -33.31
CA LYS A 4 -19.18 -3.80 -33.89
C LYS A 4 -18.19 -4.92 -33.61
N ASN A 5 -17.76 -5.61 -34.65
CA ASN A 5 -16.68 -6.57 -34.60
C ASN A 5 -15.37 -5.86 -34.24
N PHE A 6 -14.80 -6.19 -33.09
CA PHE A 6 -13.43 -5.86 -32.72
C PHE A 6 -12.50 -6.86 -33.39
N ILE A 7 -11.78 -6.43 -34.42
CA ILE A 7 -10.69 -7.21 -35.00
C ILE A 7 -9.48 -7.10 -34.06
N LEU A 8 -9.25 -8.15 -33.30
CA LEU A 8 -7.98 -8.34 -32.57
C LEU A 8 -6.87 -8.62 -33.58
N MET A 9 -6.06 -7.62 -33.89
CA MET A 9 -4.79 -7.84 -34.59
C MET A 9 -3.82 -8.51 -33.60
N ASN A 10 -3.71 -9.84 -33.74
CA ASN A 10 -2.79 -10.68 -33.00
C ASN A 10 -1.38 -10.52 -33.59
N ASN A 11 -0.68 -9.43 -33.28
CA ASN A 11 0.73 -9.25 -33.64
C ASN A 11 1.61 -9.80 -32.51
N GLN A 12 1.78 -11.13 -32.48
CA GLN A 12 2.80 -11.74 -31.66
C GLN A 12 4.17 -11.40 -32.25
N ILE A 13 4.83 -10.39 -31.66
CA ILE A 13 6.26 -10.14 -31.92
C ILE A 13 7.04 -11.29 -31.31
N THR A 14 7.48 -12.24 -32.13
CA THR A 14 8.32 -13.33 -31.66
C THR A 14 9.70 -12.80 -31.26
N ARG A 15 10.34 -13.42 -30.23
CA ARG A 15 11.71 -13.08 -29.79
C ARG A 15 12.70 -12.99 -30.94
N ARG A 16 12.53 -13.81 -31.99
CA ARG A 16 13.36 -13.84 -33.20
C ARG A 16 13.17 -12.58 -34.05
N ASN A 17 11.97 -12.03 -34.12
CA ASN A 17 11.69 -10.77 -34.86
C ASN A 17 12.20 -9.55 -34.10
N LEU A 18 12.16 -9.57 -32.77
CA LEU A 18 12.75 -8.54 -31.93
C LEU A 18 14.27 -8.49 -32.09
N LEU A 19 14.95 -9.66 -32.09
CA LEU A 19 16.39 -9.75 -32.30
C LEU A 19 16.81 -9.33 -33.73
N LYS A 20 15.98 -9.58 -34.74
CA LYS A 20 16.24 -9.10 -36.10
C LYS A 20 16.10 -7.58 -36.21
N LEU A 21 15.17 -6.98 -35.50
CA LEU A 21 14.98 -5.50 -35.47
C LEU A 21 16.18 -4.82 -34.79
N LEU A 22 16.75 -5.44 -33.74
CA LEU A 22 17.93 -4.94 -33.03
C LEU A 22 19.23 -5.18 -33.79
N GLY A 23 19.29 -6.19 -34.69
CA GLY A 23 20.46 -6.55 -35.44
C GLY A 23 20.69 -5.79 -36.75
N VAL A 24 19.72 -4.99 -37.25
CA VAL A 24 19.82 -4.27 -38.52
C VAL A 24 20.30 -2.82 -38.33
N SER A 25 20.26 -2.27 -37.14
CA SER A 25 20.85 -0.97 -36.86
C SER A 25 22.28 -1.12 -36.35
N GLY A 26 23.23 -1.34 -37.27
CA GLY A 26 24.67 -1.29 -37.02
C GLY A 26 25.15 0.14 -36.72
N VAL A 27 24.49 0.86 -35.80
CA VAL A 27 24.97 2.12 -35.26
C VAL A 27 25.51 1.80 -33.87
N THR A 28 26.80 1.60 -33.78
CA THR A 28 27.54 1.68 -32.51
C THR A 28 27.46 3.11 -32.01
N LEU A 29 26.41 3.44 -31.24
CA LEU A 29 26.39 4.65 -30.44
C LEU A 29 27.41 4.45 -29.31
N PRO A 30 28.39 5.36 -29.14
CA PRO A 30 29.31 5.28 -28.02
C PRO A 30 28.53 5.46 -26.74
N LEU A 31 28.49 4.41 -25.91
CA LEU A 31 27.84 4.41 -24.59
C LEU A 31 28.52 5.37 -23.58
N SER A 32 29.55 6.09 -23.98
CA SER A 32 30.30 7.00 -23.12
C SER A 32 29.65 8.37 -22.89
N GLY A 33 28.46 8.63 -23.44
CA GLY A 33 27.75 9.93 -23.35
C GLY A 33 26.52 9.96 -22.44
N ILE A 34 26.08 8.84 -21.89
CA ILE A 34 24.80 8.80 -21.13
C ILE A 34 24.98 9.03 -19.63
N SER A 35 26.20 9.19 -19.15
CA SER A 35 26.48 9.38 -17.70
C SER A 35 26.64 10.82 -17.25
N LYS A 36 26.40 11.80 -18.13
CA LYS A 36 26.37 13.21 -17.71
C LYS A 36 24.97 13.73 -18.00
N ASP A 37 24.36 14.29 -16.96
CA ASP A 37 23.12 15.07 -16.98
C ASP A 37 21.79 14.25 -16.94
N LEU A 38 21.71 13.22 -16.09
CA LEU A 38 20.47 13.07 -15.34
C LEU A 38 20.46 14.16 -14.27
N GLU A 39 20.36 15.42 -14.68
CA GLU A 39 19.72 16.41 -13.85
C GLU A 39 18.30 15.89 -13.62
N ILE A 40 18.09 15.22 -12.48
CA ILE A 40 16.76 15.05 -11.94
C ILE A 40 16.34 16.43 -11.46
N ASN A 41 16.13 17.32 -12.42
CA ASN A 41 15.41 18.54 -12.21
C ASN A 41 14.14 18.14 -11.49
N SER A 42 13.91 18.74 -10.33
CA SER A 42 12.70 18.56 -9.55
C SER A 42 11.53 18.49 -10.50
N ILE A 43 10.96 17.28 -10.71
CA ILE A 43 9.74 17.14 -11.49
C ILE A 43 8.76 18.07 -10.79
N PRO A 44 8.26 19.13 -11.44
CA PRO A 44 7.29 19.98 -10.81
C PRO A 44 6.14 19.11 -10.37
N LEU A 45 5.87 19.02 -9.08
CA LEU A 45 4.76 18.22 -8.55
C LEU A 45 3.42 18.68 -9.09
N LYS A 46 3.41 19.85 -9.73
CA LYS A 46 2.22 20.43 -10.34
C LYS A 46 2.62 21.33 -11.51
N GLN A 47 2.00 21.11 -12.67
CA GLN A 47 2.06 22.04 -13.78
C GLN A 47 1.18 23.28 -13.51
N PRO A 48 1.62 24.49 -13.89
CA PRO A 48 0.76 25.67 -13.78
C PRO A 48 -0.56 25.43 -14.53
N GLY A 49 -1.71 25.62 -13.85
CA GLY A 49 -3.04 25.41 -14.42
C GLY A 49 -3.65 24.02 -14.22
N GLU A 50 -2.91 23.05 -13.69
CA GLU A 50 -3.50 21.76 -13.34
C GLU A 50 -4.38 21.87 -12.08
N PRO A 51 -5.50 21.10 -12.00
CA PRO A 51 -6.33 21.03 -10.82
C PRO A 51 -5.54 20.57 -9.60
N ILE A 52 -5.88 21.11 -8.42
CA ILE A 52 -5.30 20.65 -7.16
C ILE A 52 -5.88 19.27 -6.84
N LYS A 53 -5.02 18.25 -6.74
CA LYS A 53 -5.40 16.91 -6.32
C LYS A 53 -5.55 16.86 -4.80
N LEU A 54 -6.78 16.69 -4.32
CA LEU A 54 -7.12 16.58 -2.90
C LEU A 54 -7.52 15.15 -2.49
N SER A 55 -7.39 14.18 -3.41
CA SER A 55 -7.74 12.77 -3.19
C SER A 55 -6.54 11.96 -2.73
N SER A 56 -6.82 10.79 -2.12
CA SER A 56 -5.85 9.74 -1.78
C SER A 56 -4.90 10.07 -0.62
N ASN A 57 -5.07 11.18 0.09
CA ASN A 57 -4.23 11.60 1.24
C ASN A 57 -2.73 11.63 0.90
N GLU A 58 -2.38 12.00 -0.33
CA GLU A 58 -1.00 12.08 -0.79
C GLU A 58 -0.27 13.29 -0.21
N ASN A 59 1.04 13.15 0.00
CA ASN A 59 1.89 14.29 0.37
C ASN A 59 2.16 15.19 -0.85
N PRO A 60 1.60 16.42 -0.92
CA PRO A 60 1.75 17.29 -2.08
C PRO A 60 3.16 17.84 -2.25
N TYR A 61 4.00 17.76 -1.22
CA TYR A 61 5.37 18.27 -1.26
C TYR A 61 6.39 17.27 -1.80
N GLY A 62 5.98 15.99 -1.94
CA GLY A 62 6.87 14.91 -2.35
C GLY A 62 8.00 14.62 -1.36
N PRO A 63 9.02 13.87 -1.76
CA PRO A 63 10.15 13.55 -0.92
C PRO A 63 11.09 14.76 -0.76
N SER A 64 11.70 14.92 0.43
CA SER A 64 12.70 15.94 0.67
C SER A 64 13.96 15.73 -0.20
N GLU A 65 14.78 16.76 -0.38
CA GLU A 65 16.05 16.64 -1.14
C GLU A 65 16.99 15.59 -0.52
N LYS A 66 17.03 15.49 0.81
CA LYS A 66 17.79 14.44 1.49
C LYS A 66 17.35 13.04 1.10
N VAL A 67 16.03 12.82 0.99
CA VAL A 67 15.47 11.54 0.56
C VAL A 67 15.78 11.29 -0.91
N ARG A 68 15.62 12.29 -1.78
CA ARG A 68 15.95 12.20 -3.21
C ARG A 68 17.40 11.80 -3.41
N LYS A 69 18.33 12.50 -2.71
CA LYS A 69 19.75 12.18 -2.77
C LYS A 69 20.03 10.74 -2.32
N ALA A 70 19.46 10.29 -1.21
CA ALA A 70 19.66 8.95 -0.70
C ALA A 70 19.17 7.86 -1.68
N ILE A 71 18.05 8.12 -2.38
CA ILE A 71 17.54 7.22 -3.43
C ILE A 71 18.54 7.14 -4.60
N ILE A 72 19.05 8.29 -5.04
CA ILE A 72 20.02 8.34 -6.15
C ILE A 72 21.31 7.63 -5.77
N ASP A 73 21.84 7.88 -4.58
CA ASP A 73 23.07 7.27 -4.08
C ASP A 73 22.95 5.72 -3.95
N ALA A 74 21.73 5.20 -3.79
CA ALA A 74 21.46 3.78 -3.66
C ALA A 74 21.19 3.06 -5.00
N PHE A 75 21.19 3.74 -6.14
CA PHE A 75 20.88 3.13 -7.44
C PHE A 75 21.80 1.97 -7.81
N ASP A 76 23.08 2.04 -7.49
CA ASP A 76 24.05 0.98 -7.78
C ASP A 76 23.75 -0.32 -7.01
N GLU A 77 23.03 -0.22 -5.88
CA GLU A 77 22.59 -1.38 -5.09
C GLU A 77 21.25 -1.95 -5.57
N ALA A 78 20.48 -1.22 -6.38
CA ALA A 78 19.11 -1.57 -6.78
C ALA A 78 19.00 -2.88 -7.59
N CYS A 79 20.11 -3.37 -8.15
CA CYS A 79 20.19 -4.66 -8.85
C CYS A 79 20.34 -5.86 -7.91
N ARG A 80 20.41 -5.65 -6.59
CA ARG A 80 20.60 -6.70 -5.58
C ARG A 80 19.35 -6.91 -4.74
N TYR A 81 19.20 -8.12 -4.19
CA TYR A 81 18.14 -8.38 -3.21
C TYR A 81 18.40 -7.61 -1.92
N PRO A 82 17.42 -6.89 -1.38
CA PRO A 82 17.63 -5.96 -0.26
C PRO A 82 17.54 -6.60 1.13
N TYR A 83 17.82 -7.89 1.30
CA TYR A 83 17.61 -8.60 2.57
C TYR A 83 18.24 -7.91 3.77
N ALA A 84 19.52 -7.51 3.65
CA ALA A 84 20.22 -6.84 4.74
C ALA A 84 19.62 -5.46 5.05
N ARG A 85 19.20 -4.72 4.01
CA ARG A 85 18.59 -3.38 4.15
C ARG A 85 17.20 -3.47 4.78
N VAL A 86 16.42 -4.49 4.45
CA VAL A 86 15.12 -4.73 5.08
C VAL A 86 15.30 -4.98 6.57
N THR A 87 16.20 -5.89 6.94
CA THR A 87 16.49 -6.19 8.38
C THR A 87 17.02 -4.96 9.13
N GLU A 88 17.84 -4.13 8.48
CA GLU A 88 18.32 -2.87 9.07
C GLU A 88 17.17 -1.91 9.33
N LEU A 89 16.27 -1.74 8.35
CA LEU A 89 15.09 -0.89 8.46
C LEU A 89 14.15 -1.37 9.58
N GLU A 90 13.89 -2.68 9.68
CA GLU A 90 13.09 -3.26 10.76
C GLU A 90 13.66 -2.92 12.14
N LYS A 91 14.99 -3.06 12.31
CA LYS A 91 15.67 -2.69 13.57
C LYS A 91 15.56 -1.19 13.86
N MET A 92 15.72 -0.35 12.86
CA MET A 92 15.60 1.12 13.03
C MET A 92 14.18 1.53 13.45
N ILE A 93 13.16 0.92 12.83
CA ILE A 93 11.76 1.15 13.19
C ILE A 93 11.50 0.65 14.62
N ALA A 94 11.91 -0.57 14.94
CA ALA A 94 11.76 -1.15 16.26
C ALA A 94 12.39 -0.30 17.38
N GLN A 95 13.60 0.19 17.13
CA GLN A 95 14.29 1.10 18.07
C GLN A 95 13.52 2.41 18.26
N ARG A 96 12.99 2.99 17.15
CA ARG A 96 12.20 4.22 17.21
C ARG A 96 10.90 4.05 17.98
N GLU A 97 10.21 2.94 17.77
CA GLU A 97 8.90 2.67 18.37
C GLU A 97 9.02 1.99 19.76
N GLY A 98 10.22 1.64 20.19
CA GLY A 98 10.46 1.00 21.50
C GLY A 98 9.92 -0.42 21.60
N VAL A 99 9.92 -1.18 20.49
CA VAL A 99 9.43 -2.55 20.40
C VAL A 99 10.54 -3.53 20.00
N ASP A 100 10.28 -4.84 20.16
CA ASP A 100 11.20 -5.86 19.64
C ASP A 100 11.21 -5.88 18.10
N PRO A 101 12.37 -6.04 17.43
CA PRO A 101 12.44 -6.12 15.97
C PRO A 101 11.54 -7.21 15.35
N SER A 102 11.26 -8.30 16.07
CA SER A 102 10.33 -9.34 15.60
C SER A 102 8.87 -8.86 15.49
N MET A 103 8.55 -7.72 16.09
CA MET A 103 7.24 -7.08 15.99
C MET A 103 7.10 -6.13 14.79
N VAL A 104 8.15 -6.00 13.99
CA VAL A 104 8.18 -5.11 12.82
C VAL A 104 8.26 -5.95 11.56
N LEU A 105 7.37 -5.69 10.61
CA LEU A 105 7.37 -6.28 9.29
C LEU A 105 7.39 -5.19 8.22
N VAL A 106 8.43 -5.18 7.40
CA VAL A 106 8.52 -4.28 6.24
C VAL A 106 7.86 -4.95 5.02
N THR A 107 6.95 -4.24 4.38
CA THR A 107 6.20 -4.70 3.20
C THR A 107 6.31 -3.71 2.04
N GLY A 108 5.94 -4.12 0.84
CA GLY A 108 5.82 -3.25 -0.35
C GLY A 108 4.64 -2.27 -0.24
N GLY A 109 4.59 -1.54 0.88
CA GLY A 109 3.50 -0.63 1.26
C GLY A 109 2.43 -1.32 2.10
N SER A 110 1.61 -0.53 2.82
CA SER A 110 0.58 -1.02 3.75
C SER A 110 -0.47 -1.93 3.08
N ASN A 111 -0.71 -1.77 1.79
CA ASN A 111 -1.67 -2.61 1.06
C ASN A 111 -1.24 -4.09 1.01
N GLU A 112 0.05 -4.38 0.92
CA GLU A 112 0.53 -5.77 0.97
C GLU A 112 0.26 -6.37 2.35
N GLY A 113 0.55 -5.65 3.43
CA GLY A 113 0.25 -6.07 4.79
C GLY A 113 -1.25 -6.30 5.02
N LEU A 114 -2.10 -5.36 4.59
CA LEU A 114 -3.56 -5.47 4.69
C LEU A 114 -4.10 -6.65 3.89
N ARG A 115 -3.56 -6.90 2.68
CA ARG A 115 -3.95 -8.03 1.85
C ARG A 115 -3.56 -9.37 2.49
N ALA A 116 -2.35 -9.47 3.03
CA ALA A 116 -1.90 -10.66 3.73
C ALA A 116 -2.76 -10.95 4.98
N THR A 117 -3.08 -9.89 5.75
CA THR A 117 -3.93 -9.97 6.94
C THR A 117 -5.37 -10.37 6.55
N GLY A 118 -5.98 -9.71 5.57
CA GLY A 118 -7.32 -10.03 5.08
C GLY A 118 -7.42 -11.47 4.58
N ARG A 119 -6.39 -11.96 3.87
CA ARG A 119 -6.30 -13.36 3.45
C ARG A 119 -6.18 -14.30 4.65
N LEU A 120 -5.28 -14.02 5.59
CA LEU A 120 -5.03 -14.90 6.74
C LEU A 120 -6.32 -15.14 7.54
N PHE A 121 -7.00 -14.06 7.91
CA PHE A 121 -8.24 -14.14 8.70
C PHE A 121 -9.46 -14.51 7.85
N GLY A 122 -9.46 -14.20 6.55
CA GLY A 122 -10.52 -14.57 5.62
C GLY A 122 -10.61 -16.08 5.38
N ILE A 123 -9.49 -16.78 5.25
CA ILE A 123 -9.44 -18.22 5.01
C ILE A 123 -10.12 -19.02 6.15
N GLU A 124 -10.10 -18.53 7.37
CA GLU A 124 -10.77 -19.19 8.49
C GLU A 124 -12.29 -19.24 8.36
N LYS A 125 -12.88 -18.52 7.41
CA LYS A 125 -14.32 -18.41 7.14
C LYS A 125 -15.15 -18.04 8.39
N LYS A 126 -14.52 -17.38 9.33
CA LYS A 126 -15.16 -16.73 10.46
C LYS A 126 -15.60 -15.32 10.06
N GLU A 127 -16.00 -14.51 11.01
CA GLU A 127 -16.35 -13.13 10.75
C GLU A 127 -15.24 -12.15 11.19
N ILE A 128 -15.13 -11.05 10.44
CA ILE A 128 -14.35 -9.88 10.83
C ILE A 128 -15.33 -8.81 11.25
N ILE A 129 -15.12 -8.19 12.41
CA ILE A 129 -15.90 -7.02 12.85
C ILE A 129 -15.18 -5.75 12.38
N ALA A 130 -15.90 -4.87 11.71
CA ALA A 130 -15.40 -3.57 11.29
C ALA A 130 -16.50 -2.51 11.37
N CYS A 131 -16.13 -1.26 11.57
CA CYS A 131 -17.12 -0.18 11.53
C CYS A 131 -17.29 0.38 10.11
N LYS A 132 -18.42 1.06 9.86
CA LYS A 132 -18.69 1.72 8.58
C LYS A 132 -19.30 3.10 8.83
N PRO A 133 -18.76 4.18 8.19
CA PRO A 133 -17.65 4.18 7.22
C PRO A 133 -16.27 4.02 7.86
N THR A 134 -15.35 3.32 7.15
CA THR A 134 -13.93 3.17 7.49
C THR A 134 -13.11 2.87 6.23
N TYR A 135 -11.78 2.69 6.37
CA TYR A 135 -10.92 2.26 5.30
C TYR A 135 -11.16 0.78 4.95
N LEU A 136 -11.51 0.51 3.69
CA LEU A 136 -12.14 -0.76 3.30
C LEU A 136 -11.16 -1.85 2.84
N ALA A 137 -9.87 -1.52 2.55
CA ALA A 137 -8.98 -2.42 1.83
C ALA A 137 -8.88 -3.82 2.45
N LEU A 138 -8.71 -3.92 3.77
CA LEU A 138 -8.58 -5.23 4.43
C LEU A 138 -9.85 -6.08 4.26
N MET A 139 -11.03 -5.48 4.48
CA MET A 139 -12.31 -6.18 4.35
C MET A 139 -12.53 -6.66 2.92
N THR A 140 -12.23 -5.81 1.92
CA THR A 140 -12.31 -6.21 0.50
C THR A 140 -11.46 -7.44 0.21
N TYR A 141 -10.24 -7.51 0.75
CA TYR A 141 -9.39 -8.68 0.58
C TYR A 141 -9.89 -9.93 1.34
N ALA A 142 -10.53 -9.74 2.49
CA ALA A 142 -11.11 -10.85 3.25
C ALA A 142 -12.36 -11.42 2.55
N GLU A 143 -13.18 -10.56 1.94
CA GLU A 143 -14.38 -10.95 1.18
C GLU A 143 -14.02 -11.79 -0.06
N GLU A 144 -12.82 -11.66 -0.65
CA GLU A 144 -12.32 -12.53 -1.71
C GLU A 144 -12.27 -14.02 -1.29
N PHE A 145 -12.25 -14.29 0.02
CA PHE A 145 -12.23 -15.64 0.61
C PHE A 145 -13.53 -16.03 1.29
N ASP A 146 -14.64 -15.39 0.92
CA ASP A 146 -15.97 -15.61 1.51
C ASP A 146 -16.06 -15.31 3.01
N CYS A 147 -15.19 -14.45 3.53
CA CYS A 147 -15.23 -13.98 4.91
C CYS A 147 -16.41 -13.04 5.11
N LYS A 148 -17.20 -13.28 6.15
CA LYS A 148 -18.30 -12.40 6.51
C LYS A 148 -17.78 -11.17 7.26
N ILE A 149 -18.18 -9.99 6.82
CA ILE A 149 -17.91 -8.76 7.57
C ILE A 149 -19.14 -8.37 8.39
N ASN A 150 -18.95 -8.32 9.70
CA ASN A 150 -19.96 -7.84 10.64
C ASN A 150 -19.79 -6.34 10.82
N TRP A 151 -20.59 -5.56 10.08
CA TRP A 151 -20.51 -4.13 10.05
C TRP A 151 -21.19 -3.50 11.26
N VAL A 152 -20.46 -2.70 12.04
CA VAL A 152 -20.95 -1.89 13.15
C VAL A 152 -21.05 -0.44 12.66
N PRO A 153 -22.17 0.25 12.84
CA PRO A 153 -22.26 1.68 12.55
C PRO A 153 -21.35 2.46 13.50
N LEU A 154 -20.82 3.60 13.03
CA LEU A 154 -20.22 4.58 13.93
C LEU A 154 -21.33 5.25 14.77
N ASP A 155 -20.96 5.83 15.90
CA ASP A 155 -21.85 6.63 16.72
C ASP A 155 -22.22 7.97 16.03
N ASP A 156 -23.11 8.76 16.66
CA ASP A 156 -23.55 10.06 16.13
C ASP A 156 -22.42 11.10 15.99
N ASN A 157 -21.26 10.86 16.65
CA ASN A 157 -20.05 11.66 16.53
C ASN A 157 -19.05 11.09 15.53
N LEU A 158 -19.45 10.12 14.72
CA LEU A 158 -18.63 9.40 13.75
C LEU A 158 -17.42 8.69 14.39
N ARG A 159 -17.56 8.19 15.62
CA ARG A 159 -16.55 7.42 16.36
C ARG A 159 -16.93 5.96 16.43
N TYR A 160 -15.93 5.12 16.68
CA TYR A 160 -16.15 3.70 16.97
C TYR A 160 -16.86 3.53 18.31
N ASP A 161 -17.97 2.81 18.31
CA ASP A 161 -18.61 2.33 19.54
C ASP A 161 -17.96 1.01 19.97
N LEU A 162 -16.96 1.13 20.86
CA LEU A 162 -16.22 -0.02 21.37
C LEU A 162 -17.10 -0.98 22.18
N ASN A 163 -18.15 -0.47 22.85
CA ASN A 163 -19.09 -1.30 23.59
C ASN A 163 -19.92 -2.17 22.64
N GLU A 164 -20.40 -1.57 21.54
CA GLU A 164 -21.16 -2.30 20.51
C GLU A 164 -20.27 -3.33 19.80
N ILE A 165 -19.01 -3.00 19.53
CA ILE A 165 -18.03 -3.95 18.96
C ILE A 165 -17.85 -5.13 19.94
N SER A 166 -17.58 -4.86 21.22
CA SER A 166 -17.45 -5.89 22.25
C SER A 166 -18.69 -6.80 22.32
N ARG A 167 -19.87 -6.21 22.32
CA ARG A 167 -21.13 -6.94 22.37
C ARG A 167 -21.34 -7.90 21.19
N ARG A 168 -20.82 -7.54 20.00
CA ARG A 168 -20.88 -8.39 18.79
C ARG A 168 -19.76 -9.38 18.69
N THR A 169 -18.68 -9.20 19.46
CA THR A 169 -17.55 -10.14 19.46
C THR A 169 -17.98 -11.48 20.03
N SER A 170 -17.63 -12.57 19.34
CA SER A 170 -17.97 -13.93 19.70
C SER A 170 -16.84 -14.89 19.34
N LYS A 171 -16.98 -16.16 19.70
CA LYS A 171 -16.06 -17.25 19.28
C LYS A 171 -15.94 -17.40 17.75
N ASN A 172 -16.87 -16.84 16.99
CA ASN A 172 -16.83 -16.83 15.52
C ASN A 172 -16.11 -15.61 14.97
N THR A 173 -15.72 -14.63 15.80
CA THR A 173 -14.96 -13.47 15.39
C THR A 173 -13.49 -13.84 15.29
N SER A 174 -12.91 -13.73 14.09
CA SER A 174 -11.49 -13.96 13.85
C SER A 174 -10.67 -12.69 14.06
N MET A 175 -11.27 -11.53 13.84
CA MET A 175 -10.59 -10.25 13.95
C MET A 175 -11.55 -9.09 14.18
N VAL A 176 -11.11 -8.08 14.90
CA VAL A 176 -11.72 -6.75 14.96
C VAL A 176 -10.79 -5.77 14.24
N PHE A 177 -11.31 -5.06 13.22
CA PHE A 177 -10.56 -4.05 12.48
C PHE A 177 -10.91 -2.65 12.98
N ILE A 178 -9.91 -1.91 13.43
CA ILE A 178 -10.01 -0.52 13.86
C ILE A 178 -9.01 0.33 13.08
N CYS A 179 -9.51 1.33 12.36
CA CYS A 179 -8.70 2.34 11.67
C CYS A 179 -8.61 3.59 12.57
N ASN A 180 -7.46 3.86 13.17
CA ASN A 180 -7.30 4.96 14.11
C ASN A 180 -6.03 5.78 13.81
N PRO A 181 -6.13 7.05 13.39
CA PRO A 181 -7.35 7.82 13.11
C PRO A 181 -8.19 7.19 11.99
N ASN A 182 -9.53 7.30 12.09
CA ASN A 182 -10.42 6.70 11.11
C ASN A 182 -10.38 7.44 9.76
N ASN A 183 -10.31 6.70 8.70
CA ASN A 183 -10.47 7.20 7.33
C ASN A 183 -11.85 6.73 6.81
N PRO A 184 -12.79 7.65 6.42
CA PRO A 184 -12.55 9.05 6.05
C PRO A 184 -12.87 10.10 7.12
N THR A 185 -13.35 9.72 8.31
CA THR A 185 -13.94 10.68 9.27
C THR A 185 -12.90 11.53 10.02
N GLY A 186 -11.64 11.06 10.10
CA GLY A 186 -10.58 11.73 10.87
C GLY A 186 -10.77 11.65 12.39
N THR A 187 -11.80 10.97 12.88
CA THR A 187 -12.03 10.78 14.31
C THR A 187 -11.03 9.82 14.93
N MET A 188 -10.70 10.02 16.20
CA MET A 188 -9.71 9.23 16.93
C MET A 188 -10.32 8.64 18.19
N LEU A 189 -9.93 7.40 18.49
CA LEU A 189 -10.06 6.79 19.81
C LEU A 189 -8.86 7.18 20.68
N LYS A 190 -9.09 7.37 21.96
CA LYS A 190 -8.00 7.60 22.92
C LYS A 190 -7.25 6.30 23.19
N ALA A 191 -5.94 6.40 23.48
CA ALA A 191 -5.11 5.23 23.79
C ALA A 191 -5.69 4.38 24.93
N ASN A 192 -6.09 5.01 26.02
CA ASN A 192 -6.67 4.30 27.18
C ASN A 192 -7.98 3.56 26.82
N ASP A 193 -8.82 4.12 25.94
CA ASP A 193 -10.07 3.45 25.53
C ASP A 193 -9.77 2.18 24.73
N LEU A 194 -8.76 2.27 23.83
CA LEU A 194 -8.29 1.11 23.07
C LEU A 194 -7.62 0.05 23.95
N GLU A 195 -6.79 0.46 24.89
CA GLU A 195 -6.11 -0.44 25.81
C GLU A 195 -7.13 -1.20 26.67
N ASN A 196 -8.12 -0.51 27.24
CA ASN A 196 -9.21 -1.13 27.97
C ASN A 196 -10.03 -2.10 27.11
N PHE A 197 -10.29 -1.74 25.85
CA PHE A 197 -10.98 -2.61 24.91
C PHE A 197 -10.20 -3.88 24.59
N CYS A 198 -8.88 -3.79 24.43
CA CYS A 198 -8.01 -4.95 24.11
C CYS A 198 -7.80 -5.88 25.30
N THR A 199 -8.01 -5.41 26.52
CA THR A 199 -7.79 -6.18 27.76
C THR A 199 -9.09 -6.74 28.37
N ALA A 200 -10.24 -6.37 27.86
CA ALA A 200 -11.56 -6.85 28.27
C ALA A 200 -11.96 -8.15 27.60
#